data_7e6d3ba58f4753ddd33729204e63149f
#
_entry.id   7e6d3ba58f4753ddd33729204e63149f
#
_cell.length_a   1.000
_cell.length_b   1.000
_cell.length_c   1.000
_cell.angle_alpha   90.00
_cell.angle_beta   90.00
_cell.angle_gamma   90.00
#
_symmetry.space_group_name_H-M   'P 1'
#
loop_
_entity.id
_entity.type
_entity.pdbx_description
1 polymer ?
#
loop_
_entity_poly.entity_id
_entity_poly.type
_entity_poly.pdbx_seq_one_letter_code
_entity_poly.pdbx_strand_id
1 'polypeptide(L)'
;SKLIPKSDCSAFDALGRVMCGTLRKNDRVRVLGENFSPDDEEDSVVKNVTNMWIYEARYRIPIKEARAGAWVLIEGIDQSITTTATLVPEKMPKGYDDDLYAFKPLEFDNKSVMKIAAEPLNPSDLPKMVEGLRKITKSYPACVTKVEESGEHTIMGTGELFLDSVMKDLREMYSEIEVKVSDPVVCFNETVVETSSLKCFAEP
;
A
#
# COMPACT_ATOMS: atom_id res chain seq x y z
N SER A 1 3.65 -6.26 5.43
CA SER A 1 4.03 -6.75 4.08
C SER A 1 4.44 -5.59 3.17
N LYS A 2 5.20 -5.86 2.13
CA LYS A 2 5.53 -4.93 1.06
C LYS A 2 5.12 -5.56 -0.26
N LEU A 3 4.50 -4.79 -1.15
CA LEU A 3 4.12 -5.26 -2.47
C LEU A 3 5.26 -5.00 -3.46
N ILE A 4 5.63 -6.02 -4.23
CA ILE A 4 6.68 -5.97 -5.24
C ILE A 4 6.04 -6.22 -6.60
N PRO A 5 6.17 -5.32 -7.57
CA PRO A 5 5.56 -5.51 -8.87
C PRO A 5 6.17 -6.71 -9.60
N LYS A 6 5.38 -7.39 -10.40
CA LYS A 6 5.87 -8.37 -11.38
C LYS A 6 6.58 -7.64 -12.50
N SER A 7 7.36 -8.38 -13.30
CA SER A 7 8.12 -7.82 -14.43
C SER A 7 7.26 -7.15 -15.49
N ASP A 8 6.00 -7.58 -15.61
CA ASP A 8 5.00 -7.03 -16.53
C ASP A 8 4.10 -5.94 -15.89
N CYS A 9 4.33 -5.60 -14.61
CA CYS A 9 3.54 -4.62 -13.84
C CYS A 9 2.02 -4.86 -13.82
N SER A 10 1.57 -6.06 -14.23
CA SER A 10 0.16 -6.44 -14.25
C SER A 10 -0.39 -6.74 -12.85
N ALA A 11 0.45 -7.32 -12.00
CA ALA A 11 0.11 -7.75 -10.65
C ALA A 11 1.29 -7.55 -9.69
N PHE A 12 1.03 -7.76 -8.41
CA PHE A 12 2.02 -7.63 -7.36
C PHE A 12 2.19 -8.95 -6.61
N ASP A 13 3.37 -9.15 -6.06
CA ASP A 13 3.65 -10.22 -5.12
C ASP A 13 3.89 -9.60 -3.74
N ALA A 14 3.30 -10.19 -2.71
CA ALA A 14 3.44 -9.68 -1.34
C ALA A 14 4.68 -10.28 -0.67
N LEU A 15 5.63 -9.43 -0.29
CA LEU A 15 6.76 -9.81 0.55
C LEU A 15 6.34 -9.75 2.02
N GLY A 16 6.37 -10.87 2.70
CA GLY A 16 5.99 -10.97 4.11
C GLY A 16 6.91 -11.88 4.91
N ARG A 17 6.84 -11.78 6.23
CA ARG A 17 7.51 -12.69 7.15
C ARG A 17 6.51 -13.64 7.77
N VAL A 18 6.82 -14.93 7.72
CA VAL A 18 6.06 -15.94 8.45
C VAL A 18 6.41 -15.82 9.94
N MET A 19 5.44 -15.41 10.76
CA MET A 19 5.65 -15.20 12.19
C MET A 19 5.53 -16.49 12.98
N CYS A 20 4.51 -17.31 12.69
CA CYS A 20 4.32 -18.62 13.32
C CYS A 20 3.74 -19.62 12.31
N GLY A 21 3.87 -20.90 12.61
CA GLY A 21 3.37 -21.97 11.77
C GLY A 21 4.18 -22.20 10.49
N THR A 22 3.53 -22.77 9.50
CA THR A 22 4.10 -23.09 8.20
C THR A 22 3.12 -22.71 7.11
N LEU A 23 3.54 -21.88 6.17
CA LEU A 23 2.78 -21.51 4.98
C LEU A 23 3.18 -22.42 3.82
N ARG A 24 2.21 -22.96 3.09
CA ARG A 24 2.43 -23.83 1.93
C ARG A 24 1.81 -23.26 0.67
N LYS A 25 2.35 -23.68 -0.47
CA LYS A 25 1.75 -23.43 -1.77
C LYS A 25 0.34 -24.06 -1.80
N ASN A 26 -0.62 -23.34 -2.37
CA ASN A 26 -2.05 -23.66 -2.46
C ASN A 26 -2.81 -23.62 -1.11
N ASP A 27 -2.20 -23.13 -0.04
CA ASP A 27 -2.93 -22.88 1.19
C ASP A 27 -3.98 -21.78 0.96
N ARG A 28 -5.15 -21.96 1.59
CA ARG A 28 -6.16 -20.93 1.68
C ARG A 28 -5.88 -20.09 2.92
N VAL A 29 -5.72 -18.81 2.71
CA VAL A 29 -5.43 -17.84 3.76
C VAL A 29 -6.47 -16.75 3.78
N ARG A 30 -6.81 -16.27 4.96
CA ARG A 30 -7.60 -15.07 5.16
C ARG A 30 -6.63 -13.89 5.20
N VAL A 31 -6.84 -12.93 4.32
CA VAL A 31 -6.09 -11.68 4.24
C VAL A 31 -6.85 -10.64 5.03
N LEU A 32 -6.27 -10.12 6.09
CA LEU A 32 -6.81 -9.06 6.92
C LEU A 32 -6.17 -7.75 6.48
N GLY A 33 -6.99 -6.77 6.11
CA GLY A 33 -6.54 -5.45 5.72
C GLY A 33 -6.16 -4.58 6.92
N GLU A 34 -5.90 -3.31 6.63
CA GLU A 34 -5.42 -2.35 7.63
C GLU A 34 -6.49 -1.94 8.63
N ASN A 35 -7.75 -1.90 8.19
CA ASN A 35 -8.89 -1.47 8.99
C ASN A 35 -9.67 -2.65 9.58
N PHE A 36 -9.12 -3.87 9.51
CA PHE A 36 -9.79 -5.03 10.08
C PHE A 36 -10.02 -4.88 11.58
N SER A 37 -11.26 -5.12 11.99
CA SER A 37 -11.68 -5.24 13.39
C SER A 37 -12.31 -6.61 13.62
N PRO A 38 -12.13 -7.25 14.79
CA PRO A 38 -12.80 -8.52 15.11
C PRO A 38 -14.32 -8.45 15.06
N ASP A 39 -14.87 -7.26 15.34
CA ASP A 39 -16.32 -7.02 15.35
C ASP A 39 -16.90 -6.77 13.96
N ASP A 40 -16.05 -6.52 12.97
CA ASP A 40 -16.42 -6.17 11.61
C ASP A 40 -15.54 -6.92 10.60
N GLU A 41 -16.13 -7.83 9.84
CA GLU A 41 -15.43 -8.64 8.85
C GLU A 41 -15.21 -7.92 7.50
N GLU A 42 -15.54 -6.64 7.38
CA GLU A 42 -15.53 -5.93 6.09
C GLU A 42 -14.18 -5.95 5.38
N ASP A 43 -13.07 -5.85 6.11
CA ASP A 43 -11.71 -5.83 5.54
C ASP A 43 -11.02 -7.20 5.64
N SER A 44 -11.75 -8.28 5.39
CA SER A 44 -11.27 -9.65 5.44
C SER A 44 -11.67 -10.43 4.19
N VAL A 45 -10.69 -10.99 3.48
CA VAL A 45 -10.92 -11.75 2.25
C VAL A 45 -10.14 -13.05 2.24
N VAL A 46 -10.78 -14.17 1.88
CA VAL A 46 -10.10 -15.45 1.72
C VAL A 46 -9.51 -15.56 0.31
N LYS A 47 -8.21 -15.84 0.22
CA LYS A 47 -7.45 -16.00 -1.02
C LYS A 47 -6.61 -17.27 -0.99
N ASN A 48 -6.22 -17.74 -2.18
CA ASN A 48 -5.31 -18.87 -2.32
C ASN A 48 -3.89 -18.39 -2.61
N VAL A 49 -2.92 -18.98 -1.95
CA VAL A 49 -1.50 -18.80 -2.24
C VAL A 49 -1.16 -19.61 -3.48
N THR A 50 -0.98 -18.94 -4.62
CA THR A 50 -0.70 -19.63 -5.89
C THR A 50 0.75 -20.10 -5.99
N ASN A 51 1.69 -19.22 -5.68
CA ASN A 51 3.11 -19.55 -5.65
C ASN A 51 3.81 -18.85 -4.51
N MET A 52 4.99 -19.37 -4.16
CA MET A 52 5.86 -18.77 -3.15
C MET A 52 7.32 -18.86 -3.57
N TRP A 53 8.08 -17.82 -3.23
CA TRP A 53 9.51 -17.75 -3.48
C TRP A 53 10.28 -17.17 -2.29
N ILE A 54 11.54 -17.55 -2.19
CA ILE A 54 12.53 -16.75 -1.48
C ILE A 54 12.98 -15.64 -2.42
N TYR A 55 12.96 -14.40 -1.93
CA TYR A 55 13.32 -13.23 -2.72
C TYR A 55 14.72 -12.75 -2.36
N GLU A 56 15.64 -12.93 -3.29
CA GLU A 56 17.04 -12.51 -3.16
C GLU A 56 17.35 -11.42 -4.21
N ALA A 57 17.10 -10.17 -3.83
CA ALA A 57 17.20 -9.01 -4.70
C ALA A 57 16.35 -9.16 -5.98
N ARG A 58 16.96 -9.59 -7.10
CA ARG A 58 16.27 -9.82 -8.38
C ARG A 58 15.91 -11.28 -8.65
N TYR A 59 16.41 -12.20 -7.82
CA TYR A 59 16.18 -13.63 -8.01
C TYR A 59 14.98 -14.10 -7.19
N ARG A 60 14.15 -14.93 -7.81
CA ARG A 60 12.99 -15.57 -7.19
C ARG A 60 13.21 -17.07 -7.19
N ILE A 61 13.51 -17.63 -6.01
CA ILE A 61 13.77 -19.05 -5.83
C ILE A 61 12.46 -19.72 -5.38
N PRO A 62 11.83 -20.60 -6.20
CA PRO A 62 10.56 -21.20 -5.87
C PRO A 62 10.68 -22.16 -4.68
N ILE A 63 9.73 -22.06 -3.75
CA ILE A 63 9.64 -22.93 -2.59
C ILE A 63 8.23 -23.51 -2.46
N LYS A 64 8.13 -24.67 -1.81
CA LYS A 64 6.84 -25.34 -1.57
C LYS A 64 6.25 -25.00 -0.21
N GLU A 65 7.10 -24.76 0.77
CA GLU A 65 6.72 -24.41 2.14
C GLU A 65 7.67 -23.39 2.74
N ALA A 66 7.16 -22.56 3.64
CA ALA A 66 7.90 -21.59 4.42
C ALA A 66 7.55 -21.70 5.89
N ARG A 67 8.56 -21.82 6.74
CA ARG A 67 8.42 -21.97 8.20
C ARG A 67 8.53 -20.63 8.91
N ALA A 68 8.12 -20.62 10.16
CA ALA A 68 8.25 -19.45 11.03
C ALA A 68 9.67 -18.84 10.99
N GLY A 69 9.76 -17.52 10.88
CA GLY A 69 10.98 -16.74 10.72
C GLY A 69 11.39 -16.46 9.29
N ALA A 70 10.91 -17.23 8.30
CA ALA A 70 11.26 -17.05 6.89
C ALA A 70 10.62 -15.80 6.28
N TRP A 71 11.38 -15.10 5.42
CA TRP A 71 10.88 -14.06 4.54
C TRP A 71 10.51 -14.68 3.19
N VAL A 72 9.29 -14.45 2.76
CA VAL A 72 8.76 -15.06 1.54
C VAL A 72 8.02 -14.06 0.68
N LEU A 73 8.09 -14.28 -0.61
CA LEU A 73 7.30 -13.59 -1.61
C LEU A 73 6.10 -14.48 -1.95
N ILE A 74 4.90 -13.93 -1.87
CA ILE A 74 3.63 -14.66 -1.97
C ILE A 74 2.81 -14.08 -3.13
N GLU A 75 2.36 -14.96 -4.01
CA GLU A 75 1.50 -14.64 -5.14
C GLU A 75 0.04 -14.98 -4.87
N GLY A 76 -0.88 -14.20 -5.45
CA GLY A 76 -2.31 -14.48 -5.47
C GLY A 76 -3.13 -13.77 -4.40
N ILE A 77 -2.50 -12.89 -3.61
CA ILE A 77 -3.16 -12.17 -2.51
C ILE A 77 -3.18 -10.65 -2.69
N ASP A 78 -2.55 -10.12 -3.73
CA ASP A 78 -2.28 -8.69 -3.95
C ASP A 78 -3.52 -7.83 -4.13
N GLN A 79 -4.61 -8.39 -4.67
CA GLN A 79 -5.82 -7.62 -4.98
C GLN A 79 -6.49 -7.01 -3.74
N SER A 80 -6.43 -7.75 -2.62
CA SER A 80 -7.03 -7.35 -1.35
C SER A 80 -6.08 -6.55 -0.44
N ILE A 81 -4.86 -6.27 -0.89
CA ILE A 81 -3.86 -5.53 -0.11
C ILE A 81 -3.69 -4.15 -0.71
N THR A 82 -3.83 -3.12 0.11
CA THR A 82 -3.57 -1.73 -0.26
C THR A 82 -2.11 -1.37 -0.02
N THR A 83 -1.66 -1.35 1.22
CA THR A 83 -0.26 -1.11 1.60
C THR A 83 0.30 -2.26 2.43
N THR A 84 -0.37 -2.64 3.53
CA THR A 84 0.00 -3.75 4.40
C THR A 84 -1.18 -4.68 4.64
N ALA A 85 -0.88 -5.92 5.01
CA ALA A 85 -1.89 -6.89 5.39
C ALA A 85 -1.32 -7.93 6.34
N THR A 86 -2.21 -8.58 7.08
CA THR A 86 -1.91 -9.72 7.93
C THR A 86 -2.53 -10.97 7.32
N LEU A 87 -1.76 -12.05 7.25
CA LEU A 87 -2.22 -13.32 6.74
C LEU A 87 -2.44 -14.29 7.89
N VAL A 88 -3.62 -14.90 7.92
CA VAL A 88 -3.97 -15.94 8.89
C VAL A 88 -4.54 -17.16 8.16
N PRO A 89 -4.46 -18.36 8.73
CA PRO A 89 -5.09 -19.54 8.14
C PRO A 89 -6.60 -19.32 7.97
N GLU A 90 -7.20 -19.87 6.91
CA GLU A 90 -8.66 -19.80 6.71
C GLU A 90 -9.43 -20.39 7.91
N LYS A 91 -8.92 -21.50 8.45
CA LYS A 91 -9.50 -22.17 9.63
C LYS A 91 -8.55 -22.01 10.80
N MET A 92 -8.97 -21.20 11.75
CA MET A 92 -8.26 -21.06 13.02
C MET A 92 -8.53 -22.27 13.92
N PRO A 93 -7.59 -22.66 14.78
CA PRO A 93 -7.84 -23.61 15.83
C PRO A 93 -8.96 -23.11 16.75
N LYS A 94 -9.83 -24.01 17.24
CA LYS A 94 -10.92 -23.64 18.15
C LYS A 94 -10.41 -22.84 19.35
N GLY A 95 -11.01 -21.70 19.62
CA GLY A 95 -10.68 -20.80 20.74
C GLY A 95 -9.74 -19.64 20.39
N TYR A 96 -9.37 -19.47 19.11
CA TYR A 96 -8.55 -18.35 18.65
C TYR A 96 -9.27 -17.40 17.67
N ASP A 97 -10.51 -17.71 17.29
CA ASP A 97 -11.27 -16.85 16.37
C ASP A 97 -11.64 -15.50 17.01
N ASP A 98 -11.89 -15.47 18.33
CA ASP A 98 -12.32 -14.26 19.05
C ASP A 98 -11.14 -13.29 19.33
N ASP A 99 -9.90 -13.78 19.24
CA ASP A 99 -8.67 -13.00 19.51
C ASP A 99 -7.88 -12.68 18.24
N LEU A 100 -8.56 -12.55 17.12
CA LEU A 100 -7.92 -12.29 15.84
C LEU A 100 -7.60 -10.80 15.67
N TYR A 101 -6.31 -10.45 15.62
CA TYR A 101 -5.85 -9.08 15.42
C TYR A 101 -4.99 -8.96 14.17
N ALA A 102 -5.21 -7.89 13.39
CA ALA A 102 -4.31 -7.49 12.33
C ALA A 102 -3.10 -6.72 12.91
N PHE A 103 -1.93 -6.92 12.33
CA PHE A 103 -0.79 -6.06 12.63
C PHE A 103 -1.10 -4.63 12.19
N LYS A 104 -0.82 -3.67 13.06
CA LYS A 104 -0.97 -2.25 12.73
C LYS A 104 -0.13 -1.88 11.51
N PRO A 105 -0.62 -0.97 10.65
CA PRO A 105 0.17 -0.44 9.55
C PRO A 105 1.43 0.24 10.07
N LEU A 106 2.47 0.26 9.23
CA LEU A 106 3.71 0.97 9.55
C LEU A 106 3.46 2.47 9.42
N GLU A 107 3.67 3.18 10.49
CA GLU A 107 3.68 4.65 10.51
C GLU A 107 5.11 5.13 10.21
N PHE A 108 5.25 5.95 9.17
CA PHE A 108 6.52 6.56 8.82
C PHE A 108 6.52 8.02 9.30
N ASP A 109 7.63 8.45 9.91
CA ASP A 109 7.79 9.85 10.33
C ASP A 109 7.95 10.82 9.14
N ASN A 110 8.16 10.28 7.94
CA ASN A 110 8.30 11.06 6.72
C ASN A 110 6.94 11.54 6.22
N LYS A 111 6.63 12.80 6.49
CA LYS A 111 5.43 13.45 5.95
C LYS A 111 5.65 13.88 4.50
N SER A 112 4.59 13.79 3.70
CA SER A 112 4.59 14.34 2.35
C SER A 112 4.62 15.86 2.42
N VAL A 113 5.67 16.48 1.90
CA VAL A 113 5.85 17.95 1.93
C VAL A 113 5.58 18.62 0.60
N MET A 114 5.58 17.87 -0.49
CA MET A 114 5.33 18.39 -1.84
C MET A 114 4.15 17.68 -2.48
N LYS A 115 3.39 18.44 -3.25
CA LYS A 115 2.25 17.93 -4.03
C LYS A 115 2.34 18.39 -5.47
N ILE A 116 1.88 17.53 -6.37
CA ILE A 116 1.69 17.80 -7.79
C ILE A 116 0.28 17.36 -8.19
N ALA A 117 -0.34 18.06 -9.12
CA ALA A 117 -1.57 17.64 -9.75
C ALA A 117 -1.25 16.90 -11.06
N ALA A 118 -1.93 15.81 -11.30
CA ALA A 118 -1.75 14.96 -12.47
C ALA A 118 -3.07 14.83 -13.24
N GLU A 119 -3.03 15.08 -14.53
CA GLU A 119 -4.15 14.95 -15.44
C GLU A 119 -3.73 14.15 -16.68
N PRO A 120 -4.58 13.25 -17.20
CA PRO A 120 -4.28 12.61 -18.48
C PRO A 120 -4.37 13.61 -19.60
N LEU A 121 -3.50 13.50 -20.61
CA LEU A 121 -3.53 14.38 -21.79
C LEU A 121 -4.86 14.19 -22.56
N ASN A 122 -5.33 12.95 -22.65
CA ASN A 122 -6.64 12.61 -23.22
C ASN A 122 -7.61 12.22 -22.10
N PRO A 123 -8.78 12.88 -22.00
CA PRO A 123 -9.77 12.56 -20.97
C PRO A 123 -10.27 11.11 -20.99
N SER A 124 -10.24 10.43 -22.14
CA SER A 124 -10.61 9.01 -22.28
C SER A 124 -9.66 8.05 -21.55
N ASP A 125 -8.44 8.49 -21.26
CA ASP A 125 -7.44 7.68 -20.56
C ASP A 125 -7.50 7.82 -19.03
N LEU A 126 -8.44 8.60 -18.51
CA LEU A 126 -8.65 8.77 -17.05
C LEU A 126 -8.77 7.45 -16.29
N PRO A 127 -9.52 6.44 -16.74
CA PRO A 127 -9.59 5.16 -16.03
C PRO A 127 -8.24 4.45 -15.90
N LYS A 128 -7.40 4.51 -16.96
CA LYS A 128 -6.05 3.94 -16.95
C LYS A 128 -5.14 4.67 -15.96
N MET A 129 -5.25 6.01 -15.92
CA MET A 129 -4.48 6.81 -14.95
C MET A 129 -4.88 6.46 -13.52
N VAL A 130 -6.16 6.34 -13.22
CA VAL A 130 -6.66 5.97 -11.88
C VAL A 130 -6.17 4.58 -11.46
N GLU A 131 -6.16 3.62 -12.39
CA GLU A 131 -5.60 2.29 -12.13
C GLU A 131 -4.09 2.37 -11.89
N GLY A 132 -3.37 3.15 -12.70
CA GLY A 132 -1.94 3.41 -12.50
C GLY A 132 -1.64 4.04 -11.13
N LEU A 133 -2.43 5.01 -10.68
CA LEU A 133 -2.30 5.62 -9.36
C LEU A 133 -2.51 4.63 -8.22
N ARG A 134 -3.46 3.70 -8.36
CA ARG A 134 -3.65 2.60 -7.38
C ARG A 134 -2.44 1.68 -7.33
N LYS A 135 -1.81 1.38 -8.47
CA LYS A 135 -0.58 0.58 -8.52
C LYS A 135 0.60 1.31 -7.89
N ILE A 136 0.69 2.64 -8.09
CA ILE A 136 1.70 3.48 -7.44
C ILE A 136 1.58 3.44 -5.92
N THR A 137 0.39 3.60 -5.38
CA THR A 137 0.16 3.54 -3.92
C THR A 137 0.63 2.19 -3.34
N LYS A 138 0.48 1.11 -4.10
CA LYS A 138 0.99 -0.21 -3.71
C LYS A 138 2.52 -0.31 -3.74
N SER A 139 3.17 0.34 -4.71
CA SER A 139 4.63 0.28 -4.90
C SER A 139 5.39 1.22 -3.99
N TYR A 140 4.84 2.41 -3.76
CA TYR A 140 5.46 3.53 -3.05
C TYR A 140 4.70 3.85 -1.76
N PRO A 141 5.05 3.24 -0.62
CA PRO A 141 4.34 3.43 0.66
C PRO A 141 4.32 4.89 1.16
N ALA A 142 5.33 5.69 0.78
CA ALA A 142 5.41 7.11 1.15
C ALA A 142 4.66 8.03 0.17
N CYS A 143 4.09 7.49 -0.90
CA CYS A 143 3.31 8.24 -1.86
C CYS A 143 1.84 8.24 -1.45
N VAL A 144 1.26 9.42 -1.32
CA VAL A 144 -0.16 9.59 -1.02
C VAL A 144 -0.85 10.15 -2.26
N THR A 145 -1.86 9.44 -2.74
CA THR A 145 -2.70 9.90 -3.85
C THR A 145 -4.07 10.31 -3.32
N LYS A 146 -4.57 11.46 -3.75
CA LYS A 146 -5.84 12.00 -3.33
C LYS A 146 -6.57 12.62 -4.51
N VAL A 147 -7.88 12.61 -4.48
CA VAL A 147 -8.71 13.39 -5.39
C VAL A 147 -9.20 14.61 -4.63
N GLU A 148 -8.88 15.79 -5.10
CA GLU A 148 -9.33 17.04 -4.50
C GLU A 148 -10.80 17.30 -4.85
N GLU A 149 -11.44 18.22 -4.15
CA GLU A 149 -12.86 18.60 -4.41
C GLU A 149 -13.07 19.15 -5.83
N SER A 150 -12.04 19.72 -6.43
CA SER A 150 -12.01 20.17 -7.82
C SER A 150 -12.08 19.04 -8.85
N GLY A 151 -11.86 17.78 -8.42
CA GLY A 151 -11.75 16.62 -9.30
C GLY A 151 -10.32 16.34 -9.77
N GLU A 152 -9.35 17.14 -9.38
CA GLU A 152 -7.94 16.94 -9.72
C GLU A 152 -7.33 15.78 -8.92
N HIS A 153 -6.54 14.97 -9.60
CA HIS A 153 -5.77 13.90 -8.96
C HIS A 153 -4.44 14.46 -8.45
N THR A 154 -4.29 14.53 -7.14
CA THR A 154 -3.08 15.04 -6.49
C THR A 154 -2.22 13.88 -6.00
N ILE A 155 -0.93 13.98 -6.29
CA ILE A 155 0.10 13.05 -5.84
C ILE A 155 1.00 13.81 -4.86
N MET A 156 1.14 13.29 -3.66
CA MET A 156 1.97 13.89 -2.61
C MET A 156 3.15 12.98 -2.31
N GLY A 157 4.31 13.59 -2.13
CA GLY A 157 5.55 12.88 -1.87
C GLY A 157 6.53 13.65 -0.99
N THR A 158 7.62 13.02 -0.64
CA THR A 158 8.63 13.54 0.28
C THR A 158 9.57 14.58 -0.36
N GLY A 159 9.60 14.68 -1.68
CA GLY A 159 10.44 15.63 -2.39
C GLY A 159 10.37 15.48 -3.90
N GLU A 160 11.03 16.38 -4.62
CA GLU A 160 10.98 16.49 -6.08
C GLU A 160 11.50 15.22 -6.77
N LEU A 161 12.69 14.74 -6.42
CA LEU A 161 13.26 13.52 -7.01
C LEU A 161 12.40 12.27 -6.79
N PHE A 162 11.72 12.20 -5.64
CA PHE A 162 10.77 11.13 -5.37
C PHE A 162 9.56 11.22 -6.30
N LEU A 163 8.97 12.42 -6.44
CA LEU A 163 7.84 12.65 -7.32
C LEU A 163 8.18 12.39 -8.79
N ASP A 164 9.37 12.78 -9.24
CA ASP A 164 9.86 12.50 -10.60
C ASP A 164 9.95 10.99 -10.86
N SER A 165 10.47 10.23 -9.89
CA SER A 165 10.52 8.76 -10.00
C SER A 165 9.13 8.14 -10.07
N VAL A 166 8.21 8.60 -9.23
CA VAL A 166 6.81 8.16 -9.22
C VAL A 166 6.14 8.48 -10.56
N MET A 167 6.35 9.69 -11.09
CA MET A 167 5.75 10.12 -12.37
C MET A 167 6.33 9.37 -13.56
N LYS A 168 7.62 9.05 -13.53
CA LYS A 168 8.25 8.21 -14.54
C LYS A 168 7.61 6.82 -14.57
N ASP A 169 7.51 6.18 -13.41
CA ASP A 169 6.93 4.84 -13.32
C ASP A 169 5.43 4.85 -13.66
N LEU A 170 4.71 5.93 -13.32
CA LEU A 170 3.32 6.09 -13.74
C LEU A 170 3.17 6.08 -15.27
N ARG A 171 4.00 6.87 -15.96
CA ARG A 171 3.94 7.02 -17.41
C ARG A 171 4.41 5.78 -18.15
N GLU A 172 5.55 5.19 -17.73
CA GLU A 172 6.24 4.14 -18.46
C GLU A 172 5.79 2.72 -18.09
N MET A 173 5.39 2.49 -16.82
CA MET A 173 5.17 1.13 -16.31
C MET A 173 3.73 0.84 -15.94
N TYR A 174 3.03 1.78 -15.27
CA TYR A 174 1.73 1.47 -14.66
C TYR A 174 0.52 1.87 -15.49
N SER A 175 0.58 2.97 -16.20
CA SER A 175 -0.54 3.45 -17.00
C SER A 175 -0.25 3.51 -18.49
N GLU A 176 1.02 3.59 -18.89
CA GLU A 176 1.46 3.67 -20.30
C GLU A 176 0.74 4.79 -21.09
N ILE A 177 0.53 5.93 -20.43
CA ILE A 177 -0.14 7.11 -20.99
C ILE A 177 0.68 8.37 -20.76
N GLU A 178 0.44 9.39 -21.59
CA GLU A 178 0.97 10.72 -21.35
C GLU A 178 0.14 11.44 -20.28
N VAL A 179 0.82 11.91 -19.25
CA VAL A 179 0.23 12.61 -18.10
C VAL A 179 0.82 14.00 -18.02
N LYS A 180 -0.06 15.01 -18.02
CA LYS A 180 0.30 16.40 -17.73
C LYS A 180 0.44 16.56 -16.22
N VAL A 181 1.47 17.25 -15.78
CA VAL A 181 1.79 17.50 -14.37
C VAL A 181 1.86 18.98 -14.13
N SER A 182 1.29 19.44 -13.02
CA SER A 182 1.43 20.83 -12.57
C SER A 182 2.81 21.09 -11.97
N ASP A 183 3.14 22.36 -11.80
CA ASP A 183 4.31 22.73 -11.01
C ASP A 183 4.16 22.22 -9.57
N PRO A 184 5.26 21.73 -8.96
CA PRO A 184 5.22 21.22 -7.60
C PRO A 184 4.93 22.35 -6.60
N VAL A 185 3.99 22.08 -5.68
CA VAL A 185 3.61 23.00 -4.61
C VAL A 185 4.01 22.40 -3.26
N VAL A 186 4.59 23.21 -2.39
CA VAL A 186 4.95 22.81 -1.04
C VAL A 186 3.76 22.96 -0.11
N CYS A 187 3.50 21.96 0.75
CA CYS A 187 2.46 22.05 1.76
C CYS A 187 2.85 23.05 2.84
N PHE A 188 1.90 23.93 3.21
CA PHE A 188 2.11 24.89 4.28
C PHE A 188 1.92 24.22 5.63
N ASN A 189 2.72 24.69 6.62
CA ASN A 189 2.51 24.40 8.03
C ASN A 189 2.13 25.69 8.74
N GLU A 190 1.20 25.61 9.68
CA GLU A 190 0.75 26.73 10.49
C GLU A 190 1.30 26.61 11.91
N THR A 191 1.66 27.73 12.49
CA THR A 191 2.10 27.81 13.89
C THR A 191 1.58 29.10 14.53
N VAL A 192 1.53 29.11 15.85
CA VAL A 192 1.17 30.29 16.63
C VAL A 192 2.43 31.13 16.86
N VAL A 193 2.39 32.42 16.47
CA VAL A 193 3.52 33.34 16.59
C VAL A 193 3.53 34.03 17.96
N GLU A 194 2.36 34.35 18.50
CA GLU A 194 2.20 35.07 19.76
C GLU A 194 1.31 34.34 20.75
N THR A 195 1.51 34.62 22.06
CA THR A 195 0.68 34.09 23.13
C THR A 195 -0.61 34.88 23.21
N SER A 196 -1.76 34.21 23.38
CA SER A 196 -3.03 34.89 23.57
C SER A 196 -3.06 35.64 24.91
N SER A 197 -3.74 36.79 24.93
CA SER A 197 -3.98 37.54 26.17
C SER A 197 -4.95 36.84 27.13
N LEU A 198 -5.78 35.94 26.60
CA LEU A 198 -6.73 35.13 27.36
C LEU A 198 -6.20 33.73 27.58
N LYS A 199 -6.27 33.21 28.79
CA LYS A 199 -5.97 31.79 29.07
C LYS A 199 -7.10 30.91 28.53
N CYS A 200 -6.76 30.02 27.66
CA CYS A 200 -7.66 28.97 27.18
C CYS A 200 -7.42 27.67 27.94
N PHE A 201 -8.48 27.06 28.44
CA PHE A 201 -8.44 25.79 29.16
C PHE A 201 -9.15 24.73 28.28
N ALA A 202 -8.57 23.56 28.19
CA ALA A 202 -9.23 22.37 27.68
C ALA A 202 -9.17 21.32 28.81
N GLU A 203 -10.31 20.83 29.24
CA GLU A 203 -10.40 19.68 30.14
C GLU A 203 -10.52 18.40 29.25
N PRO A 204 -9.76 17.34 29.57
CA PRO A 204 -9.79 16.09 28.80
C PRO A 204 -11.09 15.30 28.99
#